data_30db523cab80a2f01429d111b3ec95fa
#
_entry.id   30db523cab80a2f01429d111b3ec95fa
#
_cell.length_a   1.000
_cell.length_b   1.000
_cell.length_c   1.000
_cell.angle_alpha   90.00
_cell.angle_beta   90.00
_cell.angle_gamma   90.00
#
_symmetry.space_group_name_H-M   'P 1'
#
loop_
_entity.id
_entity.type
_entity.pdbx_description
1 polymer ?
#
loop_
_entity_poly.entity_id
_entity_poly.type
_entity_poly.pdbx_seq_one_letter_code
_entity_poly.pdbx_strand_id
1 'polypeptide(L)'
;MMIHRFWWGQHDAKKIHWVKWSSLCSSKSVWGMGFKDIQKFNNASLAKQVWRLVHQKDTLLFKVFSDRYFPNCSVLDAPIHPKCSYAWRSILQAREVIKKGAIWRVGSGQQIEVWKHRWLLDPCCSKIILQELILQSHGLVTYSMLTQELGIWIS
;
A
#
# COMPACT_ATOMS: atom_id res chain seq x y z
N MET A 1 24.99 4.03 -9.61
CA MET A 1 23.66 4.63 -9.74
C MET A 1 23.77 5.91 -10.56
N MET A 2 23.02 6.05 -11.69
CA MET A 2 23.24 7.13 -12.68
C MET A 2 22.98 8.52 -12.09
N ILE A 3 21.94 8.71 -11.29
CA ILE A 3 21.58 10.02 -10.72
C ILE A 3 22.66 10.57 -9.79
N HIS A 4 23.28 9.72 -8.99
CA HIS A 4 24.38 10.11 -8.13
C HIS A 4 25.59 10.59 -8.94
N ARG A 5 25.90 9.92 -10.06
CA ARG A 5 26.96 10.36 -10.99
C ARG A 5 26.61 11.68 -11.66
N PHE A 6 25.35 11.86 -12.06
CA PHE A 6 24.89 13.11 -12.64
C PHE A 6 25.04 14.29 -11.66
N TRP A 7 24.64 14.13 -10.42
CA TRP A 7 24.73 15.19 -9.41
C TRP A 7 26.18 15.63 -9.13
N TRP A 8 27.08 14.67 -8.99
CA TRP A 8 28.47 14.96 -8.65
C TRP A 8 29.37 15.30 -9.85
N GLY A 9 28.87 15.31 -11.05
CA GLY A 9 29.58 15.80 -12.23
C GLY A 9 29.50 14.93 -13.47
N GLN A 10 29.40 15.60 -14.57
CA GLN A 10 29.07 15.10 -15.90
C GLN A 10 30.30 14.87 -16.72
N HIS A 11 31.44 14.71 -16.53
CA HIS A 11 32.51 14.38 -17.47
C HIS A 11 33.56 13.48 -16.80
N ASP A 12 34.27 12.71 -17.58
CA ASP A 12 35.22 11.64 -17.31
C ASP A 12 36.27 11.82 -16.19
N ALA A 13 36.23 12.90 -15.46
CA ALA A 13 37.05 13.12 -14.27
C ALA A 13 36.46 12.40 -13.07
N LYS A 14 37.20 11.51 -12.43
CA LYS A 14 36.89 10.91 -11.14
C LYS A 14 36.72 12.03 -10.10
N LYS A 15 35.49 12.42 -9.84
CA LYS A 15 35.16 13.41 -8.80
C LYS A 15 34.91 12.74 -7.46
N ILE A 16 35.30 13.44 -6.40
CA ILE A 16 35.13 12.96 -5.02
C ILE A 16 33.65 13.09 -4.64
N HIS A 17 33.06 11.97 -4.23
CA HIS A 17 31.69 11.93 -3.69
C HIS A 17 31.72 12.22 -2.18
N TRP A 18 31.61 13.47 -1.80
CA TRP A 18 31.72 13.93 -0.42
C TRP A 18 30.66 13.34 0.52
N VAL A 19 29.44 13.10 0.02
CA VAL A 19 28.32 12.67 0.85
C VAL A 19 27.59 11.50 0.17
N LYS A 20 27.17 10.52 0.96
CA LYS A 20 26.39 9.39 0.47
C LYS A 20 25.03 9.88 -0.05
N TRP A 21 24.51 9.27 -1.12
CA TRP A 21 23.22 9.61 -1.70
C TRP A 21 22.08 9.49 -0.69
N SER A 22 22.10 8.47 0.16
CA SER A 22 21.11 8.29 1.23
C SER A 22 21.05 9.47 2.20
N SER A 23 22.20 10.07 2.52
CA SER A 23 22.24 11.26 3.40
C SER A 23 21.68 12.50 2.69
N LEU A 24 21.89 12.64 1.38
CA LEU A 24 21.27 13.72 0.60
C LEU A 24 19.74 13.59 0.51
N CYS A 25 19.22 12.37 0.57
CA CYS A 25 17.78 12.11 0.58
C CYS A 25 17.11 12.37 1.92
N SER A 26 17.89 12.57 2.99
CA SER A 26 17.33 12.90 4.31
C SER A 26 16.69 14.29 4.30
N SER A 27 15.76 14.52 5.24
CA SER A 27 15.09 15.81 5.41
C SER A 27 16.10 16.94 5.68
N LYS A 28 15.77 18.16 5.25
CA LYS A 28 16.54 19.36 5.56
C LYS A 28 16.67 19.61 7.06
N SER A 29 15.69 19.18 7.86
CA SER A 29 15.71 19.26 9.32
C SER A 29 16.81 18.42 9.98
N VAL A 30 17.34 17.41 9.29
CA VAL A 30 18.42 16.53 9.75
C VAL A 30 19.64 16.58 8.84
N TRP A 31 19.97 17.79 8.34
CA TRP A 31 21.14 18.08 7.52
C TRP A 31 21.16 17.39 6.16
N GLY A 32 20.03 16.87 5.67
CA GLY A 32 19.88 16.40 4.31
C GLY A 32 19.51 17.51 3.33
N MET A 33 19.52 17.23 2.05
CA MET A 33 19.07 18.15 0.99
C MET A 33 17.60 17.92 0.59
N GLY A 34 16.95 16.89 1.15
CA GLY A 34 15.57 16.54 0.84
C GLY A 34 15.40 15.97 -0.58
N PHE A 35 16.44 15.37 -1.15
CA PHE A 35 16.32 14.70 -2.43
C PHE A 35 15.37 13.50 -2.33
N LYS A 36 14.59 13.28 -3.38
CA LYS A 36 13.69 12.13 -3.43
C LYS A 36 14.49 10.83 -3.55
N ASP A 37 14.23 9.90 -2.65
CA ASP A 37 14.64 8.51 -2.84
C ASP A 37 13.84 7.93 -4.00
N ILE A 38 14.51 7.77 -5.14
CA ILE A 38 13.89 7.34 -6.40
C ILE A 38 13.23 5.96 -6.26
N GLN A 39 13.80 5.08 -5.45
CA GLN A 39 13.27 3.74 -5.26
C GLN A 39 11.95 3.76 -4.48
N LYS A 40 11.91 4.53 -3.40
CA LYS A 40 10.68 4.76 -2.63
C LYS A 40 9.63 5.50 -3.45
N PHE A 41 10.05 6.50 -4.22
CA PHE A 41 9.15 7.24 -5.10
C PHE A 41 8.54 6.36 -6.19
N ASN A 42 9.34 5.50 -6.81
CA ASN A 42 8.86 4.54 -7.81
C ASN A 42 7.86 3.55 -7.19
N ASN A 43 8.18 3.00 -6.01
CA ASN A 43 7.26 2.10 -5.30
C ASN A 43 5.93 2.79 -4.95
N ALA A 44 5.97 4.03 -4.50
CA ALA A 44 4.77 4.81 -4.22
C ALA A 44 3.94 5.09 -5.50
N SER A 45 4.62 5.37 -6.62
CA SER A 45 3.96 5.58 -7.91
C SER A 45 3.28 4.30 -8.43
N LEU A 46 3.92 3.15 -8.27
CA LEU A 46 3.32 1.85 -8.60
C LEU A 46 2.16 1.51 -7.66
N ALA A 47 2.30 1.76 -6.36
CA ALA A 47 1.22 1.57 -5.38
C ALA A 47 -0.01 2.44 -5.73
N LYS A 48 0.20 3.67 -6.22
CA LYS A 48 -0.89 4.51 -6.74
C LYS A 48 -1.64 3.83 -7.90
N GLN A 49 -0.96 3.10 -8.78
CA GLN A 49 -1.65 2.34 -9.85
C GLN A 49 -2.46 1.18 -9.26
N VAL A 50 -1.95 0.47 -8.25
CA VAL A 50 -2.74 -0.55 -7.53
C VAL A 50 -3.99 0.07 -6.93
N TRP A 51 -3.87 1.23 -6.27
CA TRP A 51 -4.99 1.97 -5.70
C TRP A 51 -6.04 2.33 -6.74
N ARG A 52 -5.61 2.80 -7.92
CA ARG A 52 -6.51 3.08 -9.04
C ARG A 52 -7.25 1.83 -9.53
N LEU A 53 -6.56 0.70 -9.63
CA LEU A 53 -7.17 -0.58 -10.02
C LEU A 53 -8.21 -1.08 -9.00
N VAL A 54 -8.06 -0.74 -7.71
CA VAL A 54 -9.05 -1.07 -6.68
C VAL A 54 -10.31 -0.20 -6.81
N HIS A 55 -10.15 1.12 -7.07
CA HIS A 55 -11.25 2.09 -6.99
C HIS A 55 -11.87 2.46 -8.33
N GLN A 56 -11.10 2.47 -9.42
CA GLN A 56 -11.52 2.98 -10.73
C GLN A 56 -11.67 1.83 -11.74
N LYS A 57 -12.79 1.13 -11.68
CA LYS A 57 -13.10 -0.02 -12.54
C LYS A 57 -13.39 0.36 -14.00
N ASP A 58 -13.78 1.61 -14.27
CA ASP A 58 -14.14 2.08 -15.61
C ASP A 58 -12.94 2.38 -16.50
N THR A 59 -11.74 2.39 -15.96
CA THR A 59 -10.53 2.75 -16.70
C THR A 59 -10.11 1.64 -17.66
N LEU A 60 -9.53 2.03 -18.81
CA LEU A 60 -8.94 1.08 -19.76
C LEU A 60 -7.89 0.20 -19.08
N LEU A 61 -7.09 0.76 -18.19
CA LEU A 61 -6.10 0.04 -17.42
C LEU A 61 -6.74 -1.13 -16.65
N PHE A 62 -7.84 -0.85 -15.95
CA PHE A 62 -8.56 -1.90 -15.20
C PHE A 62 -9.08 -2.99 -16.15
N LYS A 63 -9.77 -2.60 -17.23
CA LYS A 63 -10.36 -3.56 -18.20
C LYS A 63 -9.31 -4.50 -18.77
N VAL A 64 -8.18 -3.96 -19.24
CA VAL A 64 -7.09 -4.77 -19.84
C VAL A 64 -6.45 -5.72 -18.83
N PHE A 65 -6.22 -5.25 -17.60
CA PHE A 65 -5.56 -6.10 -16.60
C PHE A 65 -6.52 -7.08 -15.94
N SER A 66 -7.79 -6.72 -15.71
CA SER A 66 -8.78 -7.63 -15.12
C SER A 66 -9.02 -8.83 -16.01
N ASP A 67 -9.29 -8.60 -17.29
CA ASP A 67 -9.56 -9.68 -18.24
C ASP A 67 -8.40 -10.67 -18.36
N ARG A 68 -7.18 -10.17 -18.28
CA ARG A 68 -6.00 -11.01 -18.49
C ARG A 68 -5.46 -11.68 -17.22
N TYR A 69 -5.51 -11.00 -16.07
CA TYR A 69 -4.76 -11.44 -14.89
C TYR A 69 -5.61 -11.72 -13.65
N PHE A 70 -6.80 -11.14 -13.53
CA PHE A 70 -7.66 -11.33 -12.36
C PHE A 70 -9.17 -11.24 -12.68
N PRO A 71 -9.70 -12.05 -13.61
CA PRO A 71 -11.10 -11.93 -14.05
C PRO A 71 -12.10 -12.15 -12.90
N ASN A 72 -11.79 -13.04 -11.95
CA ASN A 72 -12.70 -13.48 -10.90
C ASN A 72 -12.26 -13.11 -9.49
N CYS A 73 -11.26 -12.23 -9.33
CA CYS A 73 -10.76 -11.85 -8.00
C CYS A 73 -10.40 -10.36 -7.95
N SER A 74 -10.03 -9.89 -6.76
CA SER A 74 -9.50 -8.53 -6.59
C SER A 74 -8.03 -8.45 -7.04
N VAL A 75 -7.59 -7.28 -7.48
CA VAL A 75 -6.16 -7.01 -7.73
C VAL A 75 -5.30 -7.29 -6.50
N LEU A 76 -5.87 -7.13 -5.29
CA LEU A 76 -5.17 -7.40 -4.03
C LEU A 76 -4.90 -8.90 -3.79
N ASP A 77 -5.72 -9.77 -4.37
CA ASP A 77 -5.64 -11.22 -4.20
C ASP A 77 -5.14 -11.93 -5.47
N ALA A 78 -4.90 -11.18 -6.53
CA ALA A 78 -4.47 -11.72 -7.82
C ALA A 78 -3.18 -12.54 -7.70
N PRO A 79 -3.13 -13.75 -8.30
CA PRO A 79 -1.94 -14.58 -8.28
C PRO A 79 -0.83 -14.03 -9.18
N ILE A 80 0.41 -14.33 -8.84
CA ILE A 80 1.57 -13.99 -9.69
C ILE A 80 1.80 -15.15 -10.65
N HIS A 81 1.50 -14.94 -11.93
CA HIS A 81 1.80 -15.93 -12.95
C HIS A 81 3.24 -15.81 -13.46
N PRO A 82 3.96 -16.92 -13.70
CA PRO A 82 5.34 -16.89 -14.21
C PRO A 82 5.47 -16.14 -15.54
N LYS A 83 4.47 -16.23 -16.40
CA LYS A 83 4.41 -15.62 -17.73
C LYS A 83 3.75 -14.22 -17.75
N CYS A 84 3.64 -13.54 -16.61
CA CYS A 84 3.06 -12.20 -16.58
C CYS A 84 4.02 -11.14 -17.14
N SER A 85 3.44 -10.06 -17.70
CA SER A 85 4.23 -8.92 -18.19
C SER A 85 5.04 -8.26 -17.07
N TYR A 86 6.13 -7.62 -17.46
CA TYR A 86 6.96 -6.86 -16.52
C TYR A 86 6.15 -5.78 -15.79
N ALA A 87 5.29 -5.05 -16.49
CA ALA A 87 4.42 -4.02 -15.91
C ALA A 87 3.50 -4.60 -14.84
N TRP A 88 2.83 -5.72 -15.11
CA TRP A 88 1.97 -6.38 -14.14
C TRP A 88 2.75 -6.86 -12.91
N ARG A 89 3.90 -7.46 -13.11
CA ARG A 89 4.77 -7.91 -12.00
C ARG A 89 5.18 -6.74 -11.10
N SER A 90 5.55 -5.61 -11.68
CA SER A 90 5.92 -4.40 -10.93
C SER A 90 4.74 -3.83 -10.12
N ILE A 91 3.54 -3.81 -10.71
CA ILE A 91 2.30 -3.41 -10.02
C ILE A 91 2.03 -4.34 -8.84
N LEU A 92 2.12 -5.66 -9.04
CA LEU A 92 1.90 -6.63 -7.97
C LEU A 92 2.92 -6.52 -6.82
N GLN A 93 4.18 -6.21 -7.12
CA GLN A 93 5.17 -5.94 -6.07
C GLN A 93 4.78 -4.75 -5.18
N ALA A 94 4.23 -3.69 -5.79
CA ALA A 94 3.78 -2.53 -5.05
C ALA A 94 2.47 -2.75 -4.26
N ARG A 95 1.76 -3.84 -4.52
CA ARG A 95 0.53 -4.23 -3.80
C ARG A 95 0.75 -4.33 -2.28
N GLU A 96 1.91 -4.80 -1.87
CA GLU A 96 2.25 -4.93 -0.44
C GLU A 96 2.28 -3.58 0.28
N VAL A 97 2.61 -2.50 -0.40
CA VAL A 97 2.54 -1.14 0.16
C VAL A 97 1.10 -0.79 0.52
N ILE A 98 0.16 -1.11 -0.38
CA ILE A 98 -1.27 -0.88 -0.13
C ILE A 98 -1.79 -1.79 0.98
N LYS A 99 -1.48 -3.09 0.94
CA LYS A 99 -1.91 -4.04 1.99
C LYS A 99 -1.43 -3.64 3.38
N LYS A 100 -0.23 -3.09 3.49
CA LYS A 100 0.33 -2.62 4.77
C LYS A 100 -0.27 -1.28 5.23
N GLY A 101 -0.57 -0.39 4.31
CA GLY A 101 -1.01 0.97 4.61
C GLY A 101 -2.52 1.19 4.56
N ALA A 102 -3.27 0.34 3.87
CA ALA A 102 -4.71 0.52 3.75
C ALA A 102 -5.44 0.11 5.03
N ILE A 103 -6.37 0.95 5.44
CA ILE A 103 -7.28 0.72 6.54
C ILE A 103 -8.71 0.86 6.00
N TRP A 104 -9.59 -0.04 6.37
CA TRP A 104 -10.99 0.02 6.00
C TRP A 104 -11.69 1.12 6.78
N ARG A 105 -12.39 1.98 6.08
CA ARG A 105 -13.32 2.92 6.72
C ARG A 105 -14.66 2.24 6.88
N VAL A 106 -15.12 2.14 8.11
CA VAL A 106 -16.45 1.55 8.43
C VAL A 106 -17.54 2.52 7.98
N GLY A 107 -18.43 2.05 7.11
CA GLY A 107 -19.70 2.72 6.77
C GLY A 107 -20.85 2.03 7.49
N SER A 108 -21.68 1.31 6.72
CA SER A 108 -22.78 0.49 7.28
C SER A 108 -22.31 -0.80 7.99
N GLY A 109 -21.04 -1.14 7.90
CA GLY A 109 -20.46 -2.36 8.49
C GLY A 109 -20.75 -3.67 7.76
N GLN A 110 -21.66 -3.69 6.80
CA GLN A 110 -22.11 -4.92 6.11
C GLN A 110 -21.01 -5.63 5.28
N GLN A 111 -19.97 -4.91 4.89
CA GLN A 111 -18.88 -5.45 4.04
C GLN A 111 -17.58 -5.69 4.82
N ILE A 112 -17.58 -5.45 6.12
CA ILE A 112 -16.38 -5.53 6.94
C ILE A 112 -16.41 -6.79 7.80
N GLU A 113 -15.43 -7.65 7.56
CA GLU A 113 -15.17 -8.79 8.44
C GLU A 113 -14.25 -8.31 9.57
N VAL A 114 -14.74 -8.33 10.82
CA VAL A 114 -14.07 -7.81 12.02
C VAL A 114 -12.65 -8.35 12.17
N TRP A 115 -12.50 -9.64 11.97
CA TRP A 115 -11.24 -10.37 12.24
C TRP A 115 -10.25 -10.32 11.07
N LYS A 116 -10.77 -10.17 9.85
CA LYS A 116 -9.95 -10.23 8.63
C LYS A 116 -9.46 -8.87 8.20
N HIS A 117 -10.30 -7.85 8.30
CA HIS A 117 -10.00 -6.53 7.79
C HIS A 117 -9.31 -5.65 8.85
N ARG A 118 -8.42 -4.77 8.38
CA ARG A 118 -7.79 -3.75 9.22
C ARG A 118 -8.67 -2.51 9.20
N TRP A 119 -9.38 -2.23 10.26
CA TRP A 119 -10.30 -1.10 10.37
C TRP A 119 -10.08 -0.22 11.60
N LEU A 120 -9.23 -0.65 12.54
CA LEU A 120 -8.83 0.16 13.68
C LEU A 120 -7.70 1.12 13.29
N LEU A 121 -7.81 2.37 13.73
CA LEU A 121 -6.80 3.42 13.52
C LEU A 121 -5.60 3.32 14.48
N ASP A 122 -5.61 2.37 15.40
CA ASP A 122 -4.52 2.18 16.34
C ASP A 122 -3.26 1.70 15.61
N PRO A 123 -2.12 2.41 15.75
CA PRO A 123 -0.86 2.03 15.13
C PRO A 123 -0.31 0.68 15.63
N CYS A 124 -0.64 0.27 16.84
CA CYS A 124 -0.20 -1.01 17.40
C CYS A 124 -1.11 -2.17 17.00
N CYS A 125 -2.41 -1.98 16.96
CA CYS A 125 -3.41 -3.03 16.73
C CYS A 125 -4.45 -2.60 15.70
N SER A 126 -4.11 -2.66 14.43
CA SER A 126 -5.08 -2.34 13.36
C SER A 126 -6.10 -3.45 13.08
N LYS A 127 -6.01 -4.57 13.78
CA LYS A 127 -6.99 -5.67 13.83
C LYS A 127 -7.32 -5.98 15.27
N ILE A 128 -8.53 -6.42 15.52
CA ILE A 128 -8.91 -6.90 16.86
C ILE A 128 -8.20 -8.24 17.08
N ILE A 129 -7.35 -8.31 18.11
CA ILE A 129 -6.70 -9.54 18.59
C ILE A 129 -7.46 -9.97 19.85
N LEU A 130 -8.72 -10.33 19.71
CA LEU A 130 -9.45 -11.02 20.77
C LEU A 130 -9.49 -12.51 20.43
N GLN A 131 -9.28 -13.35 21.43
CA GLN A 131 -9.33 -14.81 21.27
C GLN A 131 -10.64 -15.23 20.63
N GLU A 132 -10.57 -16.05 19.61
CA GLU A 132 -11.70 -16.55 18.78
C GLU A 132 -12.81 -17.27 19.53
N LEU A 133 -12.76 -17.35 20.84
CA LEU A 133 -13.59 -18.24 21.66
C LEU A 133 -15.02 -17.75 21.92
N ILE A 134 -15.38 -16.51 21.62
CA ILE A 134 -16.67 -15.96 22.08
C ILE A 134 -17.67 -15.66 20.97
N LEU A 135 -17.26 -15.48 19.71
CA LEU A 135 -18.16 -15.02 18.65
C LEU A 135 -18.11 -15.82 17.34
N GLN A 136 -18.33 -17.13 17.40
CA GLN A 136 -18.41 -17.98 16.21
C GLN A 136 -19.68 -17.82 15.36
N SER A 137 -20.61 -16.92 15.66
CA SER A 137 -21.90 -16.93 15.01
C SER A 137 -22.15 -15.86 13.93
N HIS A 138 -21.50 -14.70 13.94
CA HIS A 138 -21.74 -13.69 12.89
C HIS A 138 -20.51 -12.80 12.64
N GLY A 139 -19.74 -13.12 11.60
CA GLY A 139 -18.51 -12.43 11.21
C GLY A 139 -18.66 -11.04 10.58
N LEU A 140 -19.85 -10.45 10.56
CA LEU A 140 -20.13 -9.13 10.01
C LEU A 140 -20.38 -8.12 11.14
N VAL A 141 -19.69 -6.99 11.07
CA VAL A 141 -19.92 -5.88 12.00
C VAL A 141 -21.18 -5.14 11.58
N THR A 142 -22.25 -5.28 12.33
CA THR A 142 -23.36 -4.33 12.23
C THR A 142 -23.10 -3.15 13.17
N TYR A 143 -23.51 -1.95 12.76
CA TYR A 143 -23.32 -0.70 13.50
C TYR A 143 -23.78 -0.77 14.98
N SER A 144 -24.81 -1.58 15.25
CA SER A 144 -25.34 -1.79 16.60
C SER A 144 -24.40 -2.53 17.56
N MET A 145 -23.52 -3.40 17.06
CA MET A 145 -22.59 -4.15 17.92
C MET A 145 -21.41 -3.30 18.40
N LEU A 146 -20.95 -2.36 17.57
CA LEU A 146 -19.82 -1.49 17.92
C LEU A 146 -20.12 -0.50 19.05
N THR A 147 -21.37 -0.07 19.16
CA THR A 147 -21.78 0.88 20.20
C THR A 147 -22.05 0.22 21.56
N GLN A 148 -22.47 -1.05 21.59
CA GLN A 148 -22.84 -1.71 22.84
C GLN A 148 -21.67 -2.42 23.54
N GLU A 149 -20.76 -3.08 22.81
CA GLU A 149 -19.73 -3.89 23.45
C GLU A 149 -18.36 -3.22 23.60
N LEU A 150 -18.02 -2.27 22.73
CA LEU A 150 -16.66 -1.68 22.72
C LEU A 150 -16.61 -0.23 23.20
N GLY A 151 -17.73 0.40 23.50
CA GLY A 151 -17.77 1.80 24.00
C GLY A 151 -17.13 2.82 23.04
N ILE A 152 -17.05 2.51 21.76
CA ILE A 152 -16.40 3.36 20.76
C ILE A 152 -17.44 4.31 20.17
N TRP A 153 -17.38 5.58 20.60
CA TRP A 153 -18.10 6.67 19.97
C TRP A 153 -17.38 7.07 18.69
N ILE A 154 -18.04 6.92 17.56
CA ILE A 154 -17.55 7.40 16.26
C ILE A 154 -18.31 8.68 15.95
N SER A 155 -17.61 9.82 16.04
CA SER A 155 -18.10 11.13 15.58
C SER A 155 -18.11 11.17 14.06
#